data_07a5e69e7202eba591ea5156baad9362
#
_entry.id   07a5e69e7202eba591ea5156baad9362
#
_cell.length_a   1.000
_cell.length_b   1.000
_cell.length_c   1.000
_cell.angle_alpha   90.00
_cell.angle_beta   90.00
_cell.angle_gamma   90.00
#
_symmetry.space_group_name_H-M   'P 1'
#
loop_
_entity.id
_entity.type
_entity.pdbx_description
1 polymer ?
#
loop_
_entity_poly.entity_id
_entity_poly.type
_entity_poly.pdbx_seq_one_letter_code
_entity_poly.pdbx_strand_id
1 'polypeptide(L)' 'MPTGEPNVVAMVGFAVFIVLSLGITWLAARHTH' A
#
# COMPACT_ATOMS: atom_id res chain seq x y z
N MET A 1 -6.58 -13.33 -18.91
CA MET A 1 -5.57 -13.18 -17.87
C MET A 1 -4.25 -13.71 -18.37
N PRO A 2 -3.28 -12.87 -18.50
CA PRO A 2 -1.98 -13.35 -18.95
C PRO A 2 -1.36 -14.26 -17.92
N THR A 3 -0.84 -15.35 -18.40
CA THR A 3 -0.16 -16.29 -17.54
C THR A 3 1.32 -16.15 -17.80
N GLY A 4 2.10 -16.20 -16.80
CA GLY A 4 3.52 -16.12 -16.96
C GLY A 4 4.09 -14.72 -16.84
N GLU A 5 3.24 -13.71 -16.78
CA GLU A 5 3.71 -12.35 -16.54
C GLU A 5 3.35 -11.93 -15.14
N PRO A 6 4.29 -11.35 -14.41
CA PRO A 6 3.98 -10.83 -13.07
C PRO A 6 2.98 -9.68 -13.21
N ASN A 7 2.02 -9.67 -12.33
CA ASN A 7 1.04 -8.60 -12.30
C ASN A 7 1.61 -7.40 -11.57
N VAL A 8 2.49 -6.70 -12.25
CA VAL A 8 3.21 -5.57 -11.65
C VAL A 8 2.25 -4.48 -11.21
N VAL A 9 1.21 -4.24 -12.01
CA VAL A 9 0.24 -3.20 -11.67
C VAL A 9 -0.45 -3.52 -10.34
N ALA A 10 -0.84 -4.77 -10.17
CA ALA A 10 -1.49 -5.17 -8.93
C ALA A 10 -0.52 -5.10 -7.75
N MET A 11 0.72 -5.50 -7.98
CA MET A 11 1.73 -5.44 -6.92
C MET A 11 2.00 -4.02 -6.49
N VAL A 12 2.15 -3.12 -7.44
CA VAL A 12 2.39 -1.71 -7.14
C VAL A 12 1.18 -1.12 -6.44
N GLY A 13 -0.02 -1.41 -6.92
CA GLY A 13 -1.23 -0.91 -6.29
C GLY A 13 -1.37 -1.38 -4.85
N PHE A 14 -1.06 -2.65 -4.62
CA PHE A 14 -1.13 -3.20 -3.27
C PHE A 14 -0.10 -2.54 -2.36
N ALA A 15 1.12 -2.38 -2.85
CA ALA A 15 2.17 -1.75 -2.07
C ALA A 15 1.81 -0.31 -1.71
N VAL A 16 1.30 0.43 -2.69
CA VAL A 16 0.89 1.82 -2.45
C VAL A 16 -0.22 1.87 -1.40
N PHE A 17 -1.18 0.97 -1.51
CA PHE A 17 -2.28 0.94 -0.55
C PHE A 17 -1.77 0.70 0.87
N ILE A 18 -0.86 -0.26 1.02
CA ILE A 18 -0.29 -0.56 2.34
C ILE A 18 0.47 0.64 2.89
N VAL A 19 1.28 1.27 2.05
CA VAL A 19 2.07 2.43 2.48
C VAL A 19 1.16 3.57 2.92
N LEU A 20 0.10 3.82 2.15
CA LEU A 20 -0.85 4.86 2.52
C LEU A 20 -1.54 4.56 3.84
N SER A 21 -1.98 3.33 4.02
CA SER A 21 -2.65 2.94 5.25
C SER A 21 -1.73 3.11 6.45
N LEU A 22 -0.51 2.64 6.33
CA LEU A 22 0.46 2.76 7.42
C LEU A 22 0.81 4.21 7.69
N GLY A 23 0.96 5.01 6.63
CA GLY A 23 1.28 6.41 6.79
C GLY A 23 0.19 7.17 7.52
N ILE A 24 -1.06 6.94 7.16
CA ILE A 24 -2.18 7.60 7.81
C ILE A 24 -2.26 7.19 9.28
N THR A 25 -2.11 5.91 9.55
CA THR A 25 -2.14 5.40 10.91
C THR A 25 -1.02 6.02 11.74
N TRP A 26 0.16 6.11 11.15
CA TRP A 26 1.30 6.68 11.84
C TRP A 26 1.07 8.16 12.18
N LEU A 27 0.57 8.91 11.21
CA LEU A 27 0.27 10.32 11.45
C LEU A 27 -0.77 10.48 12.55
N ALA A 28 -1.79 9.64 12.54
CA ALA A 28 -2.81 9.69 13.57
C ALA A 28 -2.21 9.41 14.95
N ALA A 29 -1.32 8.43 15.01
CA ALA A 29 -0.67 8.09 16.28
C ALA A 29 0.22 9.21 16.76
N ARG A 30 0.90 9.90 15.86
CA ARG A 30 1.77 11.00 16.25
C ARG A 30 0.98 12.18 16.79
N HIS A 31 -0.18 12.42 16.24
CA HIS A 31 -1.01 13.54 16.67
C HIS A 31 -1.72 13.27 17.98
N THR A 32 -1.86 12.02 18.33
CA THR A 32 -2.51 11.67 19.59
C THR A 32 -1.49 11.61 20.71
N HIS A 33 -1.86 12.17 21.83
CA HIS A 33 -1.02 12.09 23.02
C HIS A 33 -1.18 10.78 23.71
#